data_b864934d25f1a37ee9205fee609f6ef9
#
_entry.id   b864934d25f1a37ee9205fee609f6ef9
#
_cell.length_a   1.000
_cell.length_b   1.000
_cell.length_c   1.000
_cell.angle_alpha   90.00
_cell.angle_beta   90.00
_cell.angle_gamma   90.00
#
_symmetry.space_group_name_H-M   'P 1'
#
loop_
_entity.id
_entity.type
_entity.pdbx_description
1 polymer ?
#
loop_
_entity_poly.entity_id
_entity_poly.type
_entity_poly.pdbx_seq_one_letter_code
_entity_poly.pdbx_strand_id
1 'polypeptide(L)'
;FEKREDVTIEEYYEMIRLKTAVLLAGCLKLGAILGGASEEDAQNLYDFGIAIGIAFQLRDDYLDCYGDEKTFGKKIGGDILCGKRTFLLIQTLKKCGVSQRQTISQLLKNTDIAGEEKIATIIDIYTQMEMPAVCNEAMEEYYAKAMASLAKINKTDEEKAPFVVFAKNIFRNSGNILQFFWKNYLQNHFVSYIMIRHGHCP
;
A
#
# COMPACT_ATOMS: atom_id res chain seq x y z
N PHE A 1 11.77 14.21 5.69
CA PHE A 1 10.39 13.79 5.87
C PHE A 1 10.14 13.27 7.29
N GLU A 2 10.82 12.24 7.73
CA GLU A 2 10.57 11.55 9.01
C GLU A 2 10.74 12.43 10.26
N LYS A 3 11.62 13.45 10.23
CA LYS A 3 11.87 14.36 11.36
C LYS A 3 10.94 15.57 11.42
N ARG A 4 10.10 15.76 10.38
CA ARG A 4 9.18 16.90 10.33
C ARG A 4 7.90 16.60 11.08
N GLU A 5 7.35 17.62 11.77
CA GLU A 5 6.07 17.51 12.48
C GLU A 5 4.88 18.04 11.64
N ASP A 6 5.19 18.77 10.57
CA ASP A 6 4.25 19.50 9.70
C ASP A 6 3.98 18.78 8.36
N VAL A 7 4.23 17.47 8.28
CA VAL A 7 4.00 16.69 7.06
C VAL A 7 2.52 16.65 6.72
N THR A 8 2.20 17.05 5.48
CA THR A 8 0.83 17.03 4.97
C THR A 8 0.46 15.68 4.39
N ILE A 9 -0.83 15.46 4.18
CA ILE A 9 -1.31 14.20 3.58
C ILE A 9 -0.90 14.09 2.11
N GLU A 10 -0.82 15.21 1.41
CA GLU A 10 -0.37 15.29 0.02
C GLU A 10 1.11 14.90 -0.10
N GLU A 11 1.94 15.39 0.81
CA GLU A 11 3.36 14.99 0.90
C GLU A 11 3.51 13.50 1.23
N TYR A 12 2.65 12.97 2.10
CA TYR A 12 2.62 11.53 2.39
C TYR A 12 2.30 10.72 1.13
N TYR A 13 1.23 11.07 0.40
CA TYR A 13 0.87 10.35 -0.84
C TYR A 13 1.99 10.42 -1.87
N GLU A 14 2.63 11.57 -2.05
CA GLU A 14 3.75 11.68 -2.99
C GLU A 14 4.94 10.84 -2.54
N MET A 15 5.25 10.79 -1.26
CA MET A 15 6.32 9.96 -0.72
C MET A 15 6.07 8.48 -0.97
N ILE A 16 4.88 7.94 -0.67
CA ILE A 16 4.58 6.51 -0.91
C ILE A 16 4.46 6.20 -2.41
N ARG A 17 3.99 7.15 -3.22
CA ARG A 17 4.01 7.04 -4.68
C ARG A 17 5.42 6.83 -5.20
N LEU A 18 6.35 7.69 -4.82
CA LEU A 18 7.75 7.63 -5.26
C LEU A 18 8.49 6.42 -4.68
N LYS A 19 8.27 6.11 -3.40
CA LYS A 19 8.97 5.02 -2.70
C LYS A 19 8.56 3.63 -3.19
N THR A 20 7.28 3.44 -3.53
CA THR A 20 6.70 2.10 -3.75
C THR A 20 5.95 2.00 -5.08
N ALA A 21 4.98 2.90 -5.33
CA ALA A 21 4.04 2.72 -6.42
C ALA A 21 4.69 2.86 -7.81
N VAL A 22 5.61 3.80 -7.98
CA VAL A 22 6.29 4.05 -9.29
C VAL A 22 7.06 2.84 -9.79
N LEU A 23 7.74 2.11 -8.90
CA LEU A 23 8.49 0.90 -9.30
C LEU A 23 7.53 -0.19 -9.77
N LEU A 24 6.46 -0.45 -9.02
CA LEU A 24 5.44 -1.42 -9.39
C LEU A 24 4.79 -1.06 -10.73
N ALA A 25 4.37 0.19 -10.88
CA ALA A 25 3.75 0.71 -12.09
C ALA A 25 4.69 0.62 -13.31
N GLY A 26 5.96 0.98 -13.12
CA GLY A 26 6.98 0.88 -14.16
C GLY A 26 7.19 -0.56 -14.64
N CYS A 27 7.25 -1.52 -13.72
CA CYS A 27 7.35 -2.94 -14.06
C CYS A 27 6.14 -3.42 -14.87
N LEU A 28 4.93 -3.03 -14.47
CA LEU A 28 3.70 -3.38 -15.17
C LEU A 28 3.65 -2.77 -16.58
N LYS A 29 3.98 -1.48 -16.70
CA LYS A 29 4.05 -0.79 -18.01
C LYS A 29 5.09 -1.42 -18.94
N LEU A 30 6.27 -1.71 -18.41
CA LEU A 30 7.34 -2.37 -19.18
C LEU A 30 6.89 -3.76 -19.65
N GLY A 31 6.26 -4.55 -18.78
CA GLY A 31 5.69 -5.84 -19.14
C GLY A 31 4.63 -5.74 -20.25
N ALA A 32 3.76 -4.73 -20.20
CA ALA A 32 2.77 -4.47 -21.23
C ALA A 32 3.41 -4.14 -22.59
N ILE A 33 4.43 -3.26 -22.61
CA ILE A 33 5.16 -2.86 -23.82
C ILE A 33 5.85 -4.09 -24.45
N LEU A 34 6.56 -4.87 -23.64
CA LEU A 34 7.22 -6.10 -24.10
C LEU A 34 6.23 -7.16 -24.60
N GLY A 35 5.01 -7.17 -24.04
CA GLY A 35 3.90 -8.01 -24.49
C GLY A 35 3.18 -7.51 -25.75
N GLY A 36 3.60 -6.38 -26.34
CA GLY A 36 3.02 -5.80 -27.55
C GLY A 36 1.70 -5.06 -27.30
N ALA A 37 1.46 -4.57 -26.09
CA ALA A 37 0.30 -3.74 -25.79
C ALA A 37 0.40 -2.37 -26.49
N SER A 38 -0.75 -1.74 -26.72
CA SER A 38 -0.82 -0.35 -27.18
C SER A 38 -0.23 0.58 -26.12
N GLU A 39 0.16 1.79 -26.53
CA GLU A 39 0.64 2.81 -25.58
C GLU A 39 -0.44 3.16 -24.53
N GLU A 40 -1.69 3.22 -24.96
CA GLU A 40 -2.84 3.48 -24.10
C GLU A 40 -3.04 2.36 -23.06
N ASP A 41 -3.03 1.10 -23.48
CA ASP A 41 -3.15 -0.04 -22.57
C ASP A 41 -1.95 -0.12 -21.60
N ALA A 42 -0.74 0.16 -22.09
CA ALA A 42 0.46 0.21 -21.25
C ALA A 42 0.38 1.33 -20.21
N GLN A 43 -0.17 2.50 -20.58
CA GLN A 43 -0.41 3.60 -19.65
C GLN A 43 -1.51 3.26 -18.64
N ASN A 44 -2.62 2.67 -19.06
CA ASN A 44 -3.67 2.21 -18.16
C ASN A 44 -3.15 1.17 -17.16
N LEU A 45 -2.23 0.30 -17.56
CA LEU A 45 -1.61 -0.66 -16.65
C LEU A 45 -0.61 0.02 -15.69
N TYR A 46 0.07 1.09 -16.12
CA TYR A 46 0.86 1.93 -15.23
C TYR A 46 -0.01 2.59 -14.17
N ASP A 47 -1.13 3.20 -14.56
CA ASP A 47 -2.06 3.88 -13.66
C ASP A 47 -2.69 2.90 -12.65
N PHE A 48 -3.03 1.68 -13.09
CA PHE A 48 -3.41 0.57 -12.22
C PHE A 48 -2.32 0.30 -11.18
N GLY A 49 -1.06 0.21 -11.61
CA GLY A 49 0.09 -0.05 -10.73
C GLY A 49 0.32 1.04 -9.69
N ILE A 50 0.16 2.32 -10.08
CA ILE A 50 0.24 3.46 -9.15
C ILE A 50 -0.83 3.33 -8.07
N ALA A 51 -2.08 3.11 -8.47
CA ALA A 51 -3.20 3.03 -7.53
C ALA A 51 -3.04 1.84 -6.56
N ILE A 52 -2.69 0.66 -7.06
CA ILE A 52 -2.46 -0.51 -6.21
C ILE A 52 -1.25 -0.33 -5.29
N GLY A 53 -0.18 0.30 -5.75
CA GLY A 53 1.00 0.57 -4.93
C GLY A 53 0.73 1.53 -3.77
N ILE A 54 -0.14 2.52 -3.97
CA ILE A 54 -0.61 3.42 -2.90
C ILE A 54 -1.52 2.66 -1.93
N ALA A 55 -2.50 1.91 -2.41
CA ALA A 55 -3.38 1.10 -1.57
C ALA A 55 -2.57 0.10 -0.71
N PHE A 56 -1.52 -0.49 -1.28
CA PHE A 56 -0.60 -1.38 -0.57
C PHE A 56 0.09 -0.68 0.60
N GLN A 57 0.58 0.54 0.39
CA GLN A 57 1.29 1.26 1.44
C GLN A 57 0.35 1.75 2.55
N LEU A 58 -0.87 2.20 2.20
CA LEU A 58 -1.92 2.50 3.18
C LEU A 58 -2.25 1.27 4.04
N ARG A 59 -2.30 0.09 3.41
CA ARG A 59 -2.52 -1.15 4.11
C ARG A 59 -1.36 -1.55 5.03
N ASP A 60 -0.11 -1.36 4.60
CA ASP A 60 1.07 -1.62 5.44
C ASP A 60 1.01 -0.77 6.71
N ASP A 61 0.72 0.53 6.59
CA ASP A 61 0.53 1.45 7.71
C ASP A 61 -0.64 1.00 8.64
N TYR A 62 -1.75 0.53 8.04
CA TYR A 62 -2.89 0.00 8.81
C TYR A 62 -2.51 -1.26 9.59
N LEU A 63 -1.84 -2.21 8.94
CA LEU A 63 -1.50 -3.50 9.54
C LEU A 63 -0.42 -3.37 10.61
N ASP A 64 0.44 -2.36 10.56
CA ASP A 64 1.38 -2.06 11.64
C ASP A 64 0.67 -1.74 12.97
N CYS A 65 -0.56 -1.20 12.92
CA CYS A 65 -1.35 -0.87 14.10
C CYS A 65 -2.44 -1.89 14.44
N TYR A 66 -3.07 -2.49 13.42
CA TYR A 66 -4.28 -3.31 13.56
C TYR A 66 -4.17 -4.71 12.96
N GLY A 67 -2.97 -5.10 12.54
CA GLY A 67 -2.71 -6.44 12.03
C GLY A 67 -2.68 -7.51 13.14
N ASP A 68 -2.67 -8.78 12.72
CA ASP A 68 -2.39 -9.90 13.61
C ASP A 68 -0.90 -10.28 13.47
N GLU A 69 -0.16 -10.25 14.58
CA GLU A 69 1.28 -10.53 14.58
C GLU A 69 1.64 -11.89 13.98
N LYS A 70 0.78 -12.91 14.18
CA LYS A 70 1.01 -14.25 13.66
C LYS A 70 0.90 -14.31 12.13
N THR A 71 -0.03 -13.56 11.58
CA THR A 71 -0.30 -13.51 10.14
C THR A 71 0.61 -12.50 9.43
N PHE A 72 0.86 -11.35 10.06
CA PHE A 72 1.68 -10.27 9.48
C PHE A 72 3.18 -10.51 9.64
N GLY A 73 3.58 -11.31 10.66
CA GLY A 73 4.98 -11.68 10.90
C GLY A 73 5.86 -10.56 11.46
N LYS A 74 5.26 -9.45 11.89
CA LYS A 74 5.93 -8.31 12.53
C LYS A 74 5.22 -7.98 13.84
N LYS A 75 5.95 -7.39 14.80
CA LYS A 75 5.37 -6.82 16.01
C LYS A 75 4.53 -5.59 15.66
N ILE A 76 3.38 -5.47 16.32
CA ILE A 76 2.49 -4.32 16.19
C ILE A 76 3.18 -3.04 16.69
N GLY A 77 2.92 -1.90 15.99
CA GLY A 77 3.33 -0.57 16.44
C GLY A 77 4.79 -0.20 16.16
N GLY A 78 5.48 -0.94 15.29
CA GLY A 78 6.86 -0.62 14.89
C GLY A 78 7.00 0.78 14.33
N ASP A 79 6.04 1.22 13.54
CA ASP A 79 6.02 2.56 12.94
C ASP A 79 5.77 3.66 13.99
N ILE A 80 4.95 3.37 15.01
CA ILE A 80 4.74 4.25 16.16
C ILE A 80 6.04 4.44 16.95
N LEU A 81 6.74 3.35 17.25
CA LEU A 81 8.00 3.41 17.99
C LEU A 81 9.09 4.19 17.24
N CYS A 82 9.13 4.06 15.93
CA CYS A 82 10.05 4.80 15.06
C CYS A 82 9.61 6.26 14.81
N GLY A 83 8.44 6.67 15.27
CA GLY A 83 7.89 8.01 15.04
C GLY A 83 7.62 8.32 13.57
N LYS A 84 7.34 7.28 12.75
CA LYS A 84 7.07 7.44 11.32
C LYS A 84 5.81 8.28 11.07
N ARG A 85 5.87 9.09 10.03
CA ARG A 85 4.74 9.90 9.55
C ARG A 85 3.83 9.05 8.65
N THR A 86 3.09 8.12 9.29
CA THR A 86 2.12 7.24 8.64
C THR A 86 0.83 7.98 8.30
N PHE A 87 0.00 7.39 7.42
CA PHE A 87 -1.33 7.90 7.11
C PHE A 87 -2.17 8.12 8.38
N LEU A 88 -2.20 7.13 9.27
CA LEU A 88 -2.96 7.18 10.52
C LEU A 88 -2.52 8.35 11.41
N LEU A 89 -1.22 8.53 11.59
CA LEU A 89 -0.68 9.62 12.41
C LEU A 89 -1.03 10.99 11.82
N ILE A 90 -0.81 11.19 10.52
CA ILE A 90 -1.06 12.47 9.84
C ILE A 90 -2.54 12.84 9.91
N GLN A 91 -3.44 11.89 9.60
CA GLN A 91 -4.89 12.12 9.67
C GLN A 91 -5.36 12.39 11.11
N THR A 92 -4.81 11.68 12.09
CA THR A 92 -5.08 11.93 13.50
C THR A 92 -4.66 13.35 13.90
N LEU A 93 -3.43 13.76 13.58
CA LEU A 93 -2.94 15.10 13.88
C LEU A 93 -3.73 16.21 13.19
N LYS A 94 -4.29 15.94 12.00
CA LYS A 94 -5.16 16.87 11.28
C LYS A 94 -6.51 17.07 11.98
N LYS A 95 -7.08 15.98 12.54
CA LYS A 95 -8.43 15.98 13.12
C LYS A 95 -8.46 16.21 14.64
N CYS A 96 -7.37 15.88 15.36
CA CYS A 96 -7.36 15.92 16.83
C CYS A 96 -7.36 17.35 17.41
N GLY A 97 -7.91 17.46 18.61
CA GLY A 97 -7.83 18.68 19.41
C GLY A 97 -6.43 18.95 19.98
N VAL A 98 -6.25 20.14 20.58
CA VAL A 98 -4.95 20.58 21.12
C VAL A 98 -4.39 19.61 22.16
N SER A 99 -5.26 19.14 23.09
CA SER A 99 -4.85 18.21 24.15
C SER A 99 -4.32 16.88 23.61
N GLN A 100 -5.05 16.26 22.67
CA GLN A 100 -4.63 14.99 22.05
C GLN A 100 -3.34 15.16 21.26
N ARG A 101 -3.19 16.28 20.53
CA ARG A 101 -1.96 16.60 19.79
C ARG A 101 -0.75 16.71 20.72
N GLN A 102 -0.91 17.38 21.88
CA GLN A 102 0.13 17.47 22.90
C GLN A 102 0.50 16.09 23.44
N THR A 103 -0.51 15.26 23.77
CA THR A 103 -0.28 13.88 24.24
C THR A 103 0.51 13.06 23.22
N ILE A 104 0.09 13.06 21.95
CA ILE A 104 0.78 12.33 20.88
C ILE A 104 2.24 12.85 20.75
N SER A 105 2.45 14.16 20.72
CA SER A 105 3.79 14.74 20.60
C SER A 105 4.70 14.35 21.76
N GLN A 106 4.17 14.37 22.99
CA GLN A 106 4.91 13.95 24.18
C GLN A 106 5.27 12.45 24.12
N LEU A 107 4.31 11.59 23.76
CA LEU A 107 4.54 10.15 23.63
C LEU A 107 5.60 9.81 22.57
N LEU A 108 5.55 10.47 21.41
CA LEU A 108 6.52 10.25 20.35
C LEU A 108 7.95 10.71 20.71
N LYS A 109 8.09 11.77 21.52
CA LYS A 109 9.39 12.33 21.92
C LYS A 109 9.98 11.68 23.17
N ASN A 110 9.15 11.12 24.05
CA ASN A 110 9.60 10.58 25.33
C ASN A 110 10.18 9.18 25.16
N THR A 111 11.45 9.01 25.50
CA THR A 111 12.17 7.72 25.46
C THR A 111 11.99 6.90 26.73
N ASP A 112 11.49 7.50 27.82
CA ASP A 112 11.38 6.84 29.13
C ASP A 112 10.07 6.04 29.28
N ILE A 113 9.11 6.28 28.40
CA ILE A 113 7.84 5.52 28.37
C ILE A 113 8.07 4.16 27.71
N ALA A 114 7.58 3.10 28.35
CA ALA A 114 7.64 1.76 27.79
C ALA A 114 6.99 1.70 26.39
N GLY A 115 7.65 1.01 25.46
CA GLY A 115 7.17 0.95 24.07
C GLY A 115 5.75 0.42 23.94
N GLU A 116 5.38 -0.58 24.72
CA GLU A 116 4.03 -1.15 24.74
C GLU A 116 2.97 -0.14 25.19
N GLU A 117 3.26 0.64 26.24
CA GLU A 117 2.35 1.69 26.72
C GLU A 117 2.17 2.80 25.67
N LYS A 118 3.26 3.21 25.01
CA LYS A 118 3.24 4.18 23.92
C LYS A 118 2.35 3.70 22.76
N ILE A 119 2.55 2.45 22.31
CA ILE A 119 1.77 1.83 21.25
C ILE A 119 0.30 1.78 21.63
N ALA A 120 -0.03 1.24 22.80
CA ALA A 120 -1.40 1.09 23.27
C ALA A 120 -2.14 2.44 23.32
N THR A 121 -1.50 3.47 23.89
CA THR A 121 -2.11 4.80 24.01
C THR A 121 -2.36 5.45 22.64
N ILE A 122 -1.41 5.35 21.70
CA ILE A 122 -1.58 5.94 20.37
C ILE A 122 -2.63 5.18 19.55
N ILE A 123 -2.66 3.85 19.62
CA ILE A 123 -3.69 3.04 18.94
C ILE A 123 -5.08 3.34 19.52
N ASP A 124 -5.20 3.54 20.84
CA ASP A 124 -6.47 3.94 21.46
C ASP A 124 -6.96 5.30 20.92
N ILE A 125 -6.07 6.29 20.81
CA ILE A 125 -6.41 7.58 20.20
C ILE A 125 -6.86 7.39 18.74
N TYR A 126 -6.16 6.59 17.94
CA TYR A 126 -6.54 6.31 16.54
C TYR A 126 -7.93 5.66 16.47
N THR A 127 -8.21 4.73 17.38
CA THR A 127 -9.49 4.02 17.42
C THR A 127 -10.64 4.93 17.85
N GLN A 128 -10.46 5.76 18.87
CA GLN A 128 -11.45 6.76 19.31
C GLN A 128 -11.76 7.79 18.21
N MET A 129 -10.81 8.07 17.32
CA MET A 129 -10.97 9.00 16.21
C MET A 129 -11.39 8.32 14.90
N GLU A 130 -11.77 7.04 14.96
CA GLU A 130 -12.22 6.25 13.80
C GLU A 130 -11.20 6.17 12.66
N MET A 131 -9.90 6.28 12.96
CA MET A 131 -8.85 6.22 11.95
C MET A 131 -8.82 4.91 11.15
N PRO A 132 -9.15 3.73 11.73
CA PRO A 132 -9.31 2.51 10.95
C PRO A 132 -10.30 2.64 9.79
N ALA A 133 -11.46 3.26 10.02
CA ALA A 133 -12.47 3.49 8.98
C ALA A 133 -11.96 4.47 7.91
N VAL A 134 -11.31 5.57 8.32
CA VAL A 134 -10.72 6.57 7.42
C VAL A 134 -9.64 5.93 6.52
N CYS A 135 -8.82 5.05 7.08
CA CYS A 135 -7.79 4.36 6.31
C CYS A 135 -8.40 3.34 5.33
N ASN A 136 -9.43 2.59 5.75
CA ASN A 136 -10.13 1.66 4.89
C ASN A 136 -10.81 2.38 3.71
N GLU A 137 -11.47 3.52 3.95
CA GLU A 137 -12.08 4.34 2.90
C GLU A 137 -11.02 4.81 1.88
N ALA A 138 -9.88 5.29 2.34
CA ALA A 138 -8.78 5.68 1.45
C ALA A 138 -8.25 4.48 0.63
N MET A 139 -8.12 3.30 1.22
CA MET A 139 -7.72 2.09 0.50
C MET A 139 -8.75 1.70 -0.56
N GLU A 140 -10.05 1.75 -0.24
CA GLU A 140 -11.13 1.44 -1.18
C GLU A 140 -11.16 2.42 -2.36
N GLU A 141 -10.93 3.71 -2.11
CA GLU A 141 -10.82 4.72 -3.16
C GLU A 141 -9.70 4.37 -4.17
N TYR A 142 -8.51 4.01 -3.67
CA TYR A 142 -7.40 3.63 -4.55
C TYR A 142 -7.62 2.28 -5.23
N TYR A 143 -8.27 1.33 -4.58
CA TYR A 143 -8.70 0.09 -5.22
C TYR A 143 -9.68 0.36 -6.37
N ALA A 144 -10.67 1.22 -6.17
CA ALA A 144 -11.60 1.62 -7.22
C ALA A 144 -10.90 2.32 -8.39
N LYS A 145 -9.92 3.22 -8.13
CA LYS A 145 -9.09 3.83 -9.17
C LYS A 145 -8.32 2.78 -9.98
N ALA A 146 -7.75 1.78 -9.31
CA ALA A 146 -7.06 0.68 -9.97
C ALA A 146 -8.00 -0.11 -10.88
N MET A 147 -9.17 -0.50 -10.38
CA MET A 147 -10.15 -1.24 -11.19
C MET A 147 -10.66 -0.41 -12.37
N ALA A 148 -10.83 0.89 -12.20
CA ALA A 148 -11.22 1.79 -13.29
C ALA A 148 -10.14 1.88 -14.40
N SER A 149 -8.86 1.91 -14.03
CA SER A 149 -7.76 1.87 -15.00
C SER A 149 -7.69 0.51 -15.71
N LEU A 150 -7.84 -0.58 -14.98
CA LEU A 150 -7.86 -1.94 -15.56
C LEU A 150 -9.04 -2.16 -16.51
N ALA A 151 -10.20 -1.56 -16.22
CA ALA A 151 -11.39 -1.64 -17.08
C ALA A 151 -11.18 -1.02 -18.46
N LYS A 152 -10.32 0.00 -18.58
CA LYS A 152 -10.02 0.68 -19.85
C LYS A 152 -9.13 -0.14 -20.79
N ILE A 153 -8.44 -1.15 -20.28
CA ILE A 153 -7.54 -1.99 -21.09
C ILE A 153 -8.36 -2.84 -22.04
N ASN A 154 -7.98 -2.81 -23.33
CA ASN A 154 -8.67 -3.53 -24.41
C ASN A 154 -8.28 -5.01 -24.42
N LYS A 155 -8.72 -5.75 -23.38
CA LYS A 155 -8.49 -7.17 -23.17
C LYS A 155 -9.73 -7.83 -22.58
N THR A 156 -9.87 -9.15 -22.77
CA THR A 156 -10.99 -9.92 -22.18
C THR A 156 -10.89 -9.95 -20.66
N ASP A 157 -11.99 -10.30 -19.99
CA ASP A 157 -12.00 -10.42 -18.53
C ASP A 157 -11.10 -11.56 -18.05
N GLU A 158 -10.96 -12.66 -18.84
CA GLU A 158 -10.04 -13.75 -18.56
C GLU A 158 -8.58 -13.27 -18.59
N GLU A 159 -8.21 -12.44 -19.57
CA GLU A 159 -6.85 -11.87 -19.67
C GLU A 159 -6.56 -10.88 -18.53
N LYS A 160 -7.57 -10.16 -18.02
CA LYS A 160 -7.47 -9.23 -16.90
C LYS A 160 -7.57 -9.90 -15.53
N ALA A 161 -8.11 -11.13 -15.45
CA ALA A 161 -8.33 -11.83 -14.19
C ALA A 161 -7.10 -11.92 -13.27
N PRO A 162 -5.86 -12.15 -13.75
CA PRO A 162 -4.67 -12.16 -12.91
C PRO A 162 -4.46 -10.84 -12.16
N PHE A 163 -4.71 -9.69 -12.81
CA PHE A 163 -4.58 -8.36 -12.18
C PHE A 163 -5.67 -8.11 -11.15
N VAL A 164 -6.90 -8.57 -11.42
CA VAL A 164 -8.00 -8.50 -10.44
C VAL A 164 -7.69 -9.33 -9.20
N VAL A 165 -7.17 -10.56 -9.38
CA VAL A 165 -6.75 -11.43 -8.27
C VAL A 165 -5.62 -10.78 -7.48
N PHE A 166 -4.63 -10.21 -8.16
CA PHE A 166 -3.52 -9.49 -7.54
C PHE A 166 -4.02 -8.32 -6.70
N ALA A 167 -4.88 -7.45 -7.25
CA ALA A 167 -5.45 -6.33 -6.54
C ALA A 167 -6.26 -6.77 -5.30
N LYS A 168 -7.10 -7.81 -5.45
CA LYS A 168 -7.86 -8.38 -4.32
C LYS A 168 -6.96 -8.92 -3.22
N ASN A 169 -5.84 -9.54 -3.56
CA ASN A 169 -4.91 -10.07 -2.58
C ASN A 169 -4.18 -8.94 -1.83
N ILE A 170 -3.77 -7.89 -2.53
CA ILE A 170 -3.23 -6.70 -1.88
C ILE A 170 -4.25 -6.11 -0.90
N PHE A 171 -5.52 -6.08 -1.27
CA PHE A 171 -6.57 -5.48 -0.48
C PHE A 171 -7.06 -6.36 0.70
N ARG A 172 -7.10 -7.69 0.55
CA ARG A 172 -7.75 -8.60 1.50
C ARG A 172 -6.81 -9.42 2.38
N ASN A 173 -5.60 -9.74 1.91
CA ASN A 173 -4.72 -10.68 2.60
C ASN A 173 -3.69 -9.97 3.47
N SER A 174 -3.64 -10.35 4.75
CA SER A 174 -2.68 -9.87 5.75
C SER A 174 -1.29 -10.53 5.64
N GLY A 175 -1.06 -11.38 4.63
CA GLY A 175 0.17 -12.14 4.47
C GLY A 175 1.22 -11.44 3.59
N ASN A 176 2.45 -11.93 3.68
CA ASN A 176 3.61 -11.41 2.95
C ASN A 176 3.38 -11.40 1.42
N ILE A 177 2.99 -10.25 0.88
CA ILE A 177 2.64 -10.05 -0.53
C ILE A 177 3.82 -10.37 -1.46
N LEU A 178 5.06 -10.08 -1.03
CA LEU A 178 6.25 -10.46 -1.81
C LEU A 178 6.38 -11.98 -1.91
N GLN A 179 6.06 -12.72 -0.84
CA GLN A 179 6.07 -14.18 -0.85
C GLN A 179 4.92 -14.75 -1.68
N PHE A 180 3.74 -14.10 -1.65
CA PHE A 180 2.61 -14.44 -2.51
C PHE A 180 2.93 -14.18 -3.99
N PHE A 181 3.55 -13.05 -4.30
CA PHE A 181 3.97 -12.69 -5.66
C PHE A 181 5.03 -13.66 -6.20
N TRP A 182 6.03 -13.97 -5.37
CA TRP A 182 7.06 -14.94 -5.71
C TRP A 182 6.48 -16.32 -5.97
N LYS A 183 5.62 -16.83 -5.07
CA LYS A 183 5.09 -18.19 -5.11
C LYS A 183 4.04 -18.41 -6.20
N ASN A 184 3.23 -17.42 -6.52
CA ASN A 184 2.11 -17.59 -7.44
C ASN A 184 2.32 -16.99 -8.83
N TYR A 185 3.17 -15.97 -8.98
CA TYR A 185 3.35 -15.27 -10.25
C TYR A 185 4.75 -15.42 -10.85
N LEU A 186 5.81 -15.29 -10.08
CA LEU A 186 7.15 -15.49 -10.61
C LEU A 186 7.48 -16.97 -10.83
N GLN A 187 7.00 -17.86 -9.97
CA GLN A 187 7.24 -19.29 -10.13
C GLN A 187 6.36 -19.96 -11.18
N ASN A 188 5.11 -19.52 -11.36
CA ASN A 188 4.13 -20.26 -12.19
C ASN A 188 3.63 -19.56 -13.45
N HIS A 189 3.71 -18.23 -13.57
CA HIS A 189 3.09 -17.51 -14.70
C HIS A 189 3.94 -16.43 -15.36
N PHE A 190 4.77 -15.72 -14.62
CA PHE A 190 5.55 -14.61 -15.21
C PHE A 190 6.67 -15.12 -16.11
N VAL A 191 7.34 -16.18 -15.71
CA VAL A 191 8.37 -16.87 -16.52
C VAL A 191 7.73 -17.58 -17.71
N SER A 192 6.59 -18.24 -17.52
CA SER A 192 5.87 -18.90 -18.61
C SER A 192 5.28 -17.93 -19.62
N TYR A 193 4.75 -16.78 -19.19
CA TYR A 193 4.13 -15.82 -20.11
C TYR A 193 5.16 -15.05 -20.95
N ILE A 194 6.35 -14.81 -20.42
CA ILE A 194 7.47 -14.21 -21.16
C ILE A 194 8.15 -15.25 -22.07
N MET A 195 8.25 -16.51 -21.65
CA MET A 195 8.95 -17.56 -22.42
C MET A 195 8.08 -18.21 -23.52
N ILE A 196 6.76 -18.24 -23.39
CA ILE A 196 5.88 -18.92 -24.35
C ILE A 196 5.68 -18.12 -25.66
N ARG A 197 5.89 -16.80 -25.68
CA ARG A 197 5.76 -15.99 -26.91
C ARG A 197 7.04 -15.86 -27.74
N HIS A 198 8.18 -16.35 -27.29
CA HIS A 198 9.41 -16.40 -28.08
C HIS A 198 9.69 -17.76 -28.74
N GLY A 199 8.70 -18.61 -28.83
CA GLY A 199 8.79 -19.91 -29.53
C GLY A 199 8.51 -19.82 -31.03
N HIS A 200 8.98 -18.77 -31.72
CA HIS A 200 9.12 -18.77 -33.18
C HIS A 200 10.33 -17.91 -33.52
N CYS A 201 11.48 -18.51 -33.49
CA CYS A 201 12.58 -18.13 -34.36
C CYS A 201 12.90 -19.35 -35.24
N PRO A 202 13.12 -19.13 -36.56
CA PRO A 202 13.21 -20.16 -37.60
C PRO A 202 14.44 -21.05 -37.45
#